data_675ee88e69b6f23b787107e253a39214
#
_entry.id   675ee88e69b6f23b787107e253a39214
#
_cell.length_a   1.000
_cell.length_b   1.000
_cell.length_c   1.000
_cell.angle_alpha   90.00
_cell.angle_beta   90.00
_cell.angle_gamma   90.00
#
_symmetry.space_group_name_H-M   'P 1'
#
loop_
_entity.id
_entity.type
_entity.pdbx_description
1 polymer ?
#
loop_
_entity_poly.entity_id
_entity_poly.type
_entity_poly.pdbx_seq_one_letter_code
_entity_poly.pdbx_strand_id
1 'polypeptide(L)'
;KRPLIASYHRPKTWEQKVPPWSMYIRNCTVFCLLVFLASPIIQAVGGPVWKEVVVDQGVTVWSRDRSGRVLPELRARGQMNGELFHAMAVILDNERSCEWVPNCTESQEIKRLDGRTTWVYSVTDSPWPVSDRDTVVKVVAETIEPNNKYRVLMQAQPDLLPLVEGRVRIPYSNIYFLLKRVNADTIEIEYGLDVDPGGALPKWMVRRTARKTLIETIIALEAQVARTRGEYHFGIKTLAEEFQ
;
A
#
# COMPACT_ATOMS: atom_id res chain seq x y z
N LYS A 1 62.23 45.18 38.92
CA LYS A 1 61.14 46.19 38.95
C LYS A 1 59.87 45.43 39.34
N ARG A 2 59.33 45.74 40.52
CA ARG A 2 58.11 45.12 41.09
C ARG A 2 56.86 45.88 40.60
N PRO A 3 55.73 45.23 40.40
CA PRO A 3 54.47 45.91 40.21
C PRO A 3 53.75 46.18 41.53
N LEU A 4 53.03 47.28 41.56
CA LEU A 4 52.23 47.83 42.61
C LEU A 4 51.01 47.00 42.97
N ILE A 5 50.72 46.83 44.25
CA ILE A 5 49.56 46.20 44.85
C ILE A 5 48.45 47.26 44.88
N ALA A 6 47.33 47.04 44.17
CA ALA A 6 46.12 47.84 44.27
C ALA A 6 45.23 47.28 45.36
N SER A 7 44.87 48.09 46.32
CA SER A 7 44.00 47.79 47.46
C SER A 7 42.53 47.69 47.01
N TYR A 8 41.90 46.53 47.25
CA TYR A 8 40.53 46.28 46.99
C TYR A 8 39.60 46.74 48.15
N HIS A 9 38.80 47.78 47.90
CA HIS A 9 37.78 48.23 48.85
C HIS A 9 36.54 47.32 48.76
N ARG A 10 36.09 46.75 49.91
CA ARG A 10 34.82 46.06 50.05
C ARG A 10 33.68 47.08 50.03
N PRO A 11 32.64 46.86 49.20
CA PRO A 11 31.43 47.63 49.33
C PRO A 11 30.48 47.04 50.40
N LYS A 12 29.71 47.93 50.97
CA LYS A 12 28.84 47.74 52.14
C LYS A 12 27.68 46.75 51.84
N THR A 13 27.32 46.03 52.90
CA THR A 13 26.21 45.06 52.97
C THR A 13 24.88 45.70 52.56
N TRP A 14 24.18 45.04 51.57
CA TRP A 14 22.83 45.35 51.22
C TRP A 14 21.90 44.50 52.09
N GLU A 15 21.17 45.09 53.02
CA GLU A 15 20.01 44.48 53.67
C GLU A 15 18.88 44.38 52.62
N GLN A 16 18.69 43.19 52.07
CA GLN A 16 17.49 42.90 51.29
C GLN A 16 16.30 42.74 52.24
N LYS A 17 15.39 43.70 52.23
CA LYS A 17 14.05 43.55 52.77
C LYS A 17 13.29 42.56 51.97
N VAL A 18 13.09 41.33 52.45
CA VAL A 18 12.20 40.34 51.87
C VAL A 18 10.75 40.71 52.17
N PRO A 19 9.87 40.86 51.18
CA PRO A 19 8.46 41.09 51.42
C PRO A 19 7.80 39.81 51.98
N PRO A 20 6.77 39.94 52.82
CA PRO A 20 6.15 38.79 53.48
C PRO A 20 5.35 37.98 52.45
N TRP A 21 5.85 36.84 52.12
CA TRP A 21 5.22 35.87 51.17
C TRP A 21 3.94 35.18 51.71
N SER A 22 3.47 35.54 52.86
CA SER A 22 2.35 34.85 53.50
C SER A 22 0.98 35.20 53.00
N MET A 23 0.82 36.18 52.10
CA MET A 23 -0.52 36.60 51.60
C MET A 23 -0.92 36.08 50.24
N TYR A 24 0.00 35.44 49.48
CA TYR A 24 -0.28 34.99 48.10
C TYR A 24 -0.59 33.47 47.95
N ILE A 25 -0.39 32.67 49.03
CA ILE A 25 -0.54 31.22 48.96
C ILE A 25 -2.01 30.77 49.04
N ARG A 26 -2.95 31.63 49.53
CA ARG A 26 -4.35 31.23 49.70
C ARG A 26 -5.18 31.25 48.39
N ASN A 27 -4.74 31.92 47.33
CA ASN A 27 -5.51 32.01 46.08
C ASN A 27 -4.93 31.18 44.93
N CYS A 28 -3.71 30.61 45.06
CA CYS A 28 -3.12 29.77 44.00
C CYS A 28 -3.65 28.33 43.99
N THR A 29 -4.13 27.80 45.12
CA THR A 29 -4.65 26.43 45.19
C THR A 29 -6.00 26.24 44.53
N VAL A 30 -6.83 27.28 44.45
CA VAL A 30 -8.15 27.20 43.78
C VAL A 30 -8.03 27.36 42.27
N PHE A 31 -7.01 28.11 41.78
CA PHE A 31 -6.81 28.35 40.37
C PHE A 31 -6.12 27.17 39.65
N CYS A 32 -5.26 26.41 40.32
CA CYS A 32 -4.66 25.20 39.75
C CYS A 32 -5.62 24.01 39.65
N LEU A 33 -6.68 23.95 40.46
CA LEU A 33 -7.67 22.86 40.43
C LEU A 33 -8.69 23.02 39.28
N LEU A 34 -8.90 24.23 38.74
CA LEU A 34 -9.84 24.50 37.65
C LEU A 34 -9.19 24.38 36.27
N VAL A 35 -7.87 24.41 36.17
CA VAL A 35 -7.15 24.24 34.88
C VAL A 35 -6.98 22.77 34.50
N PHE A 36 -7.05 21.83 35.48
CA PHE A 36 -6.91 20.39 35.21
C PHE A 36 -8.19 19.70 34.69
N LEU A 37 -9.34 20.39 34.68
CA LEU A 37 -10.61 19.82 34.19
C LEU A 37 -10.92 20.16 32.73
N ALA A 38 -10.09 20.96 32.08
CA ALA A 38 -10.21 21.30 30.65
C ALA A 38 -9.06 20.71 29.82
N SER A 39 -8.62 19.49 30.15
CA SER A 39 -7.79 18.74 29.20
C SER A 39 -8.65 18.48 27.98
N PRO A 40 -8.33 19.03 26.78
CA PRO A 40 -9.02 18.59 25.59
C PRO A 40 -8.78 17.08 25.50
N ILE A 41 -9.85 16.30 25.54
CA ILE A 41 -9.79 14.92 25.09
C ILE A 41 -9.39 15.04 23.62
N ILE A 42 -8.09 14.92 23.32
CA ILE A 42 -7.60 14.67 21.98
C ILE A 42 -8.15 13.30 21.66
N GLN A 43 -9.37 13.27 21.10
CA GLN A 43 -9.85 12.11 20.40
C GLN A 43 -8.84 11.89 19.29
N ALA A 44 -7.98 10.91 19.49
CA ALA A 44 -7.17 10.38 18.41
C ALA A 44 -8.17 9.94 17.34
N VAL A 45 -8.32 10.74 16.29
CA VAL A 45 -9.02 10.36 15.09
C VAL A 45 -8.16 9.27 14.48
N GLY A 46 -8.33 8.06 14.99
CA GLY A 46 -7.71 6.87 14.44
C GLY A 46 -8.18 6.77 13.00
N GLY A 47 -7.23 6.91 12.05
CA GLY A 47 -7.51 6.68 10.65
C GLY A 47 -8.10 5.28 10.44
N PRO A 48 -8.69 4.99 9.29
CA PRO A 48 -9.33 3.72 9.02
C PRO A 48 -8.34 2.56 9.26
N VAL A 49 -8.70 1.66 10.17
CA VAL A 49 -7.86 0.55 10.63
C VAL A 49 -8.09 -0.67 9.74
N TRP A 50 -7.01 -1.39 9.41
CA TRP A 50 -7.11 -2.68 8.75
C TRP A 50 -7.75 -3.72 9.65
N LYS A 51 -8.77 -4.43 9.14
CA LYS A 51 -9.46 -5.53 9.81
C LYS A 51 -9.25 -6.81 9.02
N GLU A 52 -8.83 -7.86 9.69
CA GLU A 52 -8.81 -9.20 9.11
C GLU A 52 -10.24 -9.67 8.81
N VAL A 53 -10.47 -10.17 7.60
CA VAL A 53 -11.82 -10.53 7.14
C VAL A 53 -11.93 -11.96 6.63
N VAL A 54 -10.82 -12.57 6.20
CA VAL A 54 -10.77 -13.97 5.72
C VAL A 54 -9.37 -14.51 5.95
N VAL A 55 -9.30 -15.79 6.32
CA VAL A 55 -8.10 -16.63 6.25
C VAL A 55 -8.49 -17.89 5.51
N ASP A 56 -7.91 -18.13 4.36
CA ASP A 56 -8.20 -19.29 3.54
C ASP A 56 -6.97 -19.70 2.71
N GLN A 57 -6.71 -20.99 2.59
CA GLN A 57 -5.60 -21.59 1.81
C GLN A 57 -4.22 -20.95 2.09
N GLY A 58 -3.95 -20.58 3.36
CA GLY A 58 -2.68 -19.95 3.73
C GLY A 58 -2.60 -18.45 3.37
N VAL A 59 -3.66 -17.88 2.81
CA VAL A 59 -3.78 -16.46 2.50
C VAL A 59 -4.66 -15.77 3.51
N THR A 60 -4.17 -14.68 4.12
CA THR A 60 -4.94 -13.81 4.99
C THR A 60 -5.35 -12.55 4.24
N VAL A 61 -6.61 -12.17 4.35
CA VAL A 61 -7.17 -10.96 3.71
C VAL A 61 -7.59 -9.95 4.77
N TRP A 62 -7.15 -8.71 4.59
CA TRP A 62 -7.58 -7.57 5.39
C TRP A 62 -8.38 -6.58 4.55
N SER A 63 -9.27 -5.87 5.22
CA SER A 63 -10.11 -4.83 4.66
C SER A 63 -9.96 -3.54 5.44
N ARG A 64 -9.94 -2.40 4.76
CA ARG A 64 -9.93 -1.07 5.34
C ARG A 64 -10.95 -0.18 4.64
N ASP A 65 -11.92 0.35 5.40
CA ASP A 65 -12.89 1.29 4.83
C ASP A 65 -12.20 2.59 4.43
N ARG A 66 -12.57 3.13 3.28
CA ARG A 66 -12.09 4.42 2.76
C ARG A 66 -13.27 5.36 2.61
N SER A 67 -13.15 6.55 3.18
CA SER A 67 -14.17 7.60 3.03
C SER A 67 -14.34 7.96 1.55
N GLY A 68 -15.59 8.05 1.10
CA GLY A 68 -15.92 8.39 -0.29
C GLY A 68 -15.75 7.25 -1.31
N ARG A 69 -15.37 6.02 -0.89
CA ARG A 69 -15.25 4.85 -1.76
C ARG A 69 -16.45 3.90 -1.62
N VAL A 70 -16.86 3.32 -2.74
CA VAL A 70 -17.93 2.29 -2.77
C VAL A 70 -17.42 0.99 -2.15
N LEU A 71 -16.16 0.65 -2.40
CA LEU A 71 -15.48 -0.53 -1.88
C LEU A 71 -14.45 -0.15 -0.83
N PRO A 72 -14.22 -1.03 0.16
CA PRO A 72 -13.06 -0.94 1.01
C PRO A 72 -11.80 -1.24 0.20
N GLU A 73 -10.69 -0.70 0.63
CA GLU A 73 -9.38 -1.16 0.23
C GLU A 73 -9.13 -2.55 0.82
N LEU A 74 -8.63 -3.47 0.00
CA LEU A 74 -8.33 -4.83 0.39
C LEU A 74 -6.85 -5.11 0.22
N ARG A 75 -6.30 -5.97 1.05
CA ARG A 75 -4.99 -6.59 0.83
C ARG A 75 -5.02 -8.04 1.26
N ALA A 76 -4.32 -8.87 0.52
CA ALA A 76 -4.10 -10.27 0.85
C ALA A 76 -2.60 -10.50 1.02
N ARG A 77 -2.22 -11.37 1.95
CA ARG A 77 -0.84 -11.78 2.16
C ARG A 77 -0.77 -13.28 2.34
N GLY A 78 0.23 -13.90 1.73
CA GLY A 78 0.53 -15.31 1.87
C GLY A 78 1.99 -15.60 1.54
N GLN A 79 2.36 -16.85 1.60
CA GLN A 79 3.62 -17.36 1.06
C GLN A 79 3.32 -18.24 -0.13
N MET A 80 4.19 -18.21 -1.13
CA MET A 80 4.10 -19.07 -2.30
C MET A 80 5.47 -19.67 -2.63
N ASN A 81 5.44 -20.85 -3.24
CA ASN A 81 6.63 -21.50 -3.74
C ASN A 81 7.03 -20.89 -5.09
N GLY A 82 8.29 -20.55 -5.24
CA GLY A 82 8.85 -20.02 -6.48
C GLY A 82 10.01 -19.06 -6.23
N GLU A 83 10.78 -18.83 -7.28
CA GLU A 83 11.85 -17.85 -7.27
C GLU A 83 11.28 -16.42 -7.46
N LEU A 84 11.87 -15.45 -6.78
CA LEU A 84 11.42 -14.07 -6.78
C LEU A 84 11.33 -13.47 -8.20
N PHE A 85 12.39 -13.57 -8.98
CA PHE A 85 12.41 -13.00 -10.34
C PHE A 85 11.54 -13.78 -11.33
N HIS A 86 11.32 -15.08 -11.10
CA HIS A 86 10.36 -15.84 -11.88
C HIS A 86 8.93 -15.36 -11.63
N ALA A 87 8.53 -15.17 -10.38
CA ALA A 87 7.22 -14.57 -10.06
C ALA A 87 7.06 -13.17 -10.65
N MET A 88 8.11 -12.34 -10.61
CA MET A 88 8.11 -11.03 -11.27
C MET A 88 7.94 -11.15 -12.78
N ALA A 89 8.66 -12.07 -13.44
CA ALA A 89 8.55 -12.29 -14.88
C ALA A 89 7.11 -12.68 -15.27
N VAL A 90 6.48 -13.57 -14.50
CA VAL A 90 5.06 -13.96 -14.71
C VAL A 90 4.13 -12.77 -14.58
N ILE A 91 4.30 -11.92 -13.55
CA ILE A 91 3.44 -10.75 -13.34
C ILE A 91 3.64 -9.69 -14.44
N LEU A 92 4.86 -9.54 -14.95
CA LEU A 92 5.20 -8.54 -15.97
C LEU A 92 4.95 -9.02 -17.41
N ASP A 93 4.66 -10.31 -17.60
CA ASP A 93 4.21 -10.85 -18.89
C ASP A 93 2.74 -10.56 -19.10
N ASN A 94 2.46 -9.33 -19.49
CA ASN A 94 1.09 -8.81 -19.59
C ASN A 94 0.26 -9.53 -20.66
N GLU A 95 0.86 -10.03 -21.73
CA GLU A 95 0.15 -10.73 -22.81
C GLU A 95 -0.37 -12.10 -22.34
N ARG A 96 0.34 -12.73 -21.41
CA ARG A 96 -0.06 -14.02 -20.83
C ARG A 96 -0.86 -13.89 -19.53
N SER A 97 -1.26 -12.67 -19.14
CA SER A 97 -2.01 -12.45 -17.89
C SER A 97 -3.29 -13.28 -17.82
N CYS A 98 -4.00 -13.46 -18.92
CA CYS A 98 -5.25 -14.26 -18.94
C CYS A 98 -5.03 -15.76 -18.74
N GLU A 99 -3.80 -16.25 -18.71
CA GLU A 99 -3.53 -17.65 -18.38
C GLU A 99 -3.68 -17.94 -16.87
N TRP A 100 -3.63 -16.88 -16.04
CA TRP A 100 -3.67 -17.04 -14.59
C TRP A 100 -4.54 -16.01 -13.84
N VAL A 101 -4.74 -14.79 -14.36
CA VAL A 101 -5.59 -13.79 -13.72
C VAL A 101 -7.05 -14.22 -13.80
N PRO A 102 -7.77 -14.37 -12.67
CA PRO A 102 -9.15 -14.81 -12.67
C PRO A 102 -10.07 -13.91 -13.52
N ASN A 103 -10.90 -14.54 -14.34
CA ASN A 103 -11.87 -13.90 -15.24
C ASN A 103 -11.24 -12.95 -16.28
N CYS A 104 -9.95 -12.97 -16.51
CA CYS A 104 -9.33 -12.25 -17.60
C CYS A 104 -9.67 -12.91 -18.94
N THR A 105 -10.18 -12.13 -19.91
CA THR A 105 -10.52 -12.60 -21.26
C THR A 105 -9.65 -11.98 -22.33
N GLU A 106 -9.16 -10.78 -22.11
CA GLU A 106 -8.23 -10.08 -23.00
C GLU A 106 -7.15 -9.40 -22.16
N SER A 107 -5.91 -9.46 -22.62
CA SER A 107 -4.80 -8.66 -22.09
C SER A 107 -3.82 -8.33 -23.20
N GLN A 108 -3.51 -7.07 -23.36
CA GLN A 108 -2.65 -6.57 -24.42
C GLN A 108 -1.76 -5.45 -23.91
N GLU A 109 -0.48 -5.54 -24.22
CA GLU A 109 0.43 -4.42 -24.04
C GLU A 109 0.16 -3.35 -25.09
N ILE A 110 -0.14 -2.12 -24.66
CA ILE A 110 -0.42 -0.98 -25.55
C ILE A 110 0.89 -0.26 -25.92
N LYS A 111 1.75 -0.09 -24.91
CA LYS A 111 2.97 0.69 -25.02
C LYS A 111 3.95 0.26 -23.93
N ARG A 112 5.22 0.16 -24.29
CA ARG A 112 6.32 -0.03 -23.35
C ARG A 112 7.24 1.19 -23.39
N LEU A 113 7.61 1.73 -22.23
CA LEU A 113 8.58 2.81 -22.11
C LEU A 113 9.99 2.25 -21.93
N ASP A 114 10.12 1.28 -21.03
CA ASP A 114 11.37 0.61 -20.67
C ASP A 114 11.07 -0.76 -20.06
N GLY A 115 12.07 -1.45 -19.53
CA GLY A 115 11.90 -2.75 -18.87
C GLY A 115 11.04 -2.72 -17.61
N ARG A 116 10.77 -1.55 -17.04
CA ARG A 116 10.05 -1.37 -15.77
C ARG A 116 8.67 -0.75 -15.92
N THR A 117 8.39 -0.10 -17.07
CA THR A 117 7.17 0.69 -17.25
C THR A 117 6.47 0.35 -18.55
N THR A 118 5.22 -0.08 -18.43
CA THR A 118 4.38 -0.42 -19.57
C THR A 118 2.92 0.03 -19.35
N TRP A 119 2.13 0.10 -20.41
CA TRP A 119 0.69 0.32 -20.37
C TRP A 119 -0.02 -0.88 -20.94
N VAL A 120 -1.03 -1.35 -20.24
CA VAL A 120 -1.76 -2.57 -20.55
C VAL A 120 -3.24 -2.28 -20.62
N TYR A 121 -3.88 -2.80 -21.64
CA TYR A 121 -5.33 -2.91 -21.74
C TYR A 121 -5.74 -4.33 -21.36
N SER A 122 -6.75 -4.48 -20.53
CA SER A 122 -7.29 -5.79 -20.15
C SER A 122 -8.80 -5.77 -20.01
N VAL A 123 -9.43 -6.94 -20.21
CA VAL A 123 -10.87 -7.16 -20.04
C VAL A 123 -11.09 -8.25 -19.01
N THR A 124 -12.03 -7.99 -18.12
CA THR A 124 -12.49 -8.93 -17.09
C THR A 124 -13.94 -9.28 -17.36
N ASP A 125 -14.21 -10.57 -17.54
CA ASP A 125 -15.56 -11.12 -17.67
C ASP A 125 -16.36 -10.93 -16.39
N SER A 126 -17.62 -10.62 -16.55
CA SER A 126 -18.57 -10.43 -15.46
C SER A 126 -19.81 -11.31 -15.66
N PRO A 127 -20.31 -11.95 -14.59
CA PRO A 127 -21.50 -12.79 -14.73
C PRO A 127 -22.73 -11.98 -15.13
N TRP A 128 -23.48 -12.50 -16.08
CA TRP A 128 -24.75 -11.90 -16.51
C TRP A 128 -25.66 -11.59 -15.31
N PRO A 129 -26.37 -10.43 -15.23
CA PRO A 129 -26.57 -9.40 -16.26
C PRO A 129 -25.56 -8.23 -16.21
N VAL A 130 -24.42 -8.43 -15.62
CA VAL A 130 -23.40 -7.41 -15.41
C VAL A 130 -22.50 -7.33 -16.64
N SER A 131 -22.33 -6.14 -17.22
CA SER A 131 -21.41 -5.93 -18.35
C SER A 131 -19.96 -6.22 -17.95
N ASP A 132 -19.13 -6.65 -18.88
CA ASP A 132 -17.70 -6.80 -18.69
C ASP A 132 -17.03 -5.47 -18.33
N ARG A 133 -15.91 -5.57 -17.64
CA ARG A 133 -15.08 -4.42 -17.32
C ARG A 133 -13.83 -4.42 -18.18
N ASP A 134 -13.52 -3.25 -18.70
CA ASP A 134 -12.21 -3.03 -19.29
C ASP A 134 -11.37 -2.08 -18.46
N THR A 135 -10.06 -2.24 -18.53
CA THR A 135 -9.11 -1.47 -17.75
C THR A 135 -7.93 -1.09 -18.64
N VAL A 136 -7.51 0.16 -18.53
CA VAL A 136 -6.20 0.61 -19.01
C VAL A 136 -5.37 0.95 -17.79
N VAL A 137 -4.23 0.30 -17.61
CA VAL A 137 -3.34 0.55 -16.48
C VAL A 137 -1.93 0.90 -16.93
N LYS A 138 -1.28 1.79 -16.19
CA LYS A 138 0.16 1.93 -16.19
C LYS A 138 0.72 0.93 -15.18
N VAL A 139 1.58 0.04 -15.64
CA VAL A 139 2.32 -0.94 -14.82
C VAL A 139 3.72 -0.40 -14.58
N VAL A 140 4.16 -0.37 -13.34
CA VAL A 140 5.50 0.07 -12.94
C VAL A 140 6.11 -0.95 -12.00
N ALA A 141 7.27 -1.48 -12.33
CA ALA A 141 8.04 -2.35 -11.46
C ALA A 141 9.11 -1.54 -10.71
N GLU A 142 9.12 -1.65 -9.39
CA GLU A 142 9.97 -0.86 -8.49
C GLU A 142 10.82 -1.75 -7.60
N THR A 143 12.09 -1.39 -7.45
CA THR A 143 12.99 -1.99 -6.46
C THR A 143 12.75 -1.31 -5.10
N ILE A 144 12.33 -2.07 -4.09
CA ILE A 144 12.23 -1.59 -2.71
C ILE A 144 13.50 -1.92 -1.94
N GLU A 145 13.97 -3.16 -2.07
CA GLU A 145 15.24 -3.63 -1.51
C GLU A 145 15.91 -4.50 -2.58
N PRO A 146 17.08 -4.12 -3.10
CA PRO A 146 17.78 -4.90 -4.12
C PRO A 146 17.92 -6.38 -3.75
N ASN A 147 17.69 -7.27 -4.70
CA ASN A 147 17.75 -8.73 -4.55
C ASN A 147 16.79 -9.34 -3.49
N ASN A 148 15.96 -8.55 -2.83
CA ASN A 148 15.11 -9.00 -1.73
C ASN A 148 13.63 -8.64 -1.88
N LYS A 149 13.30 -7.39 -2.26
CA LYS A 149 11.91 -6.91 -2.23
C LYS A 149 11.59 -5.98 -3.39
N TYR A 150 10.52 -6.31 -4.10
CA TYR A 150 10.06 -5.58 -5.28
C TYR A 150 8.57 -5.32 -5.23
N ARG A 151 8.14 -4.25 -5.89
CA ARG A 151 6.73 -3.93 -6.06
C ARG A 151 6.40 -3.79 -7.54
N VAL A 152 5.31 -4.41 -7.97
CA VAL A 152 4.67 -4.12 -9.27
C VAL A 152 3.40 -3.35 -8.98
N LEU A 153 3.34 -2.10 -9.42
CA LEU A 153 2.23 -1.18 -9.22
C LEU A 153 1.44 -1.04 -10.52
N MET A 154 0.11 -1.12 -10.45
CA MET A 154 -0.80 -1.01 -11.58
C MET A 154 -1.84 0.07 -11.28
N GLN A 155 -1.78 1.19 -12.01
CA GLN A 155 -2.62 2.35 -11.79
C GLN A 155 -3.48 2.66 -13.02
N ALA A 156 -4.79 2.82 -12.81
CA ALA A 156 -5.72 3.12 -13.89
C ALA A 156 -5.36 4.42 -14.65
N GLN A 157 -5.49 4.33 -15.97
CA GLN A 157 -5.36 5.42 -16.94
C GLN A 157 -6.59 5.41 -17.85
N PRO A 158 -7.80 5.68 -17.31
CA PRO A 158 -9.05 5.40 -18.02
C PRO A 158 -9.21 6.21 -19.32
N ASP A 159 -8.60 7.38 -19.40
CA ASP A 159 -8.70 8.29 -20.55
C ASP A 159 -7.67 8.02 -21.66
N LEU A 160 -6.76 7.04 -21.46
CA LEU A 160 -5.70 6.77 -22.43
C LEU A 160 -6.22 6.15 -23.74
N LEU A 161 -7.30 5.37 -23.67
CA LEU A 161 -7.96 4.77 -24.83
C LEU A 161 -9.45 5.15 -24.87
N PRO A 162 -10.05 5.23 -26.07
CA PRO A 162 -11.49 5.41 -26.21
C PRO A 162 -12.28 4.33 -25.45
N LEU A 163 -13.51 4.67 -25.04
CA LEU A 163 -14.44 3.70 -24.46
C LEU A 163 -14.85 2.65 -25.48
N VAL A 164 -15.04 1.43 -25.01
CA VAL A 164 -15.52 0.32 -25.84
C VAL A 164 -16.99 0.06 -25.54
N GLU A 165 -17.82 0.01 -26.57
CA GLU A 165 -19.26 -0.27 -26.44
C GLU A 165 -19.48 -1.65 -25.79
N GLY A 166 -20.45 -1.71 -24.88
CA GLY A 166 -20.79 -2.94 -24.16
C GLY A 166 -19.89 -3.23 -22.94
N ARG A 167 -18.83 -2.48 -22.73
CA ARG A 167 -17.90 -2.61 -21.58
C ARG A 167 -17.99 -1.41 -20.65
N VAL A 168 -17.76 -1.64 -19.37
CA VAL A 168 -17.64 -0.56 -18.37
C VAL A 168 -16.18 -0.32 -18.08
N ARG A 169 -15.66 0.86 -18.45
CA ARG A 169 -14.29 1.29 -18.12
C ARG A 169 -14.15 1.47 -16.63
N ILE A 170 -13.18 0.78 -16.01
CA ILE A 170 -12.80 0.99 -14.62
C ILE A 170 -12.21 2.40 -14.46
N PRO A 171 -12.90 3.33 -13.74
CA PRO A 171 -12.45 4.71 -13.65
C PRO A 171 -11.27 4.91 -12.71
N TYR A 172 -11.08 3.99 -11.76
CA TYR A 172 -10.00 4.04 -10.79
C TYR A 172 -9.56 2.64 -10.36
N SER A 173 -8.26 2.42 -10.42
CA SER A 173 -7.62 1.29 -9.76
C SER A 173 -6.22 1.67 -9.28
N ASN A 174 -5.86 1.18 -8.10
CA ASN A 174 -4.52 1.21 -7.56
C ASN A 174 -4.23 -0.19 -6.99
N ILE A 175 -3.61 -1.01 -7.80
CA ILE A 175 -3.34 -2.42 -7.53
C ILE A 175 -1.83 -2.57 -7.38
N TYR A 176 -1.38 -3.43 -6.46
CA TYR A 176 0.04 -3.75 -6.36
C TYR A 176 0.28 -5.20 -5.96
N PHE A 177 1.36 -5.76 -6.46
CA PHE A 177 2.02 -6.94 -5.93
C PHE A 177 3.29 -6.48 -5.22
N LEU A 178 3.47 -6.88 -3.98
CA LEU A 178 4.70 -6.70 -3.22
C LEU A 178 5.29 -8.08 -2.95
N LEU A 179 6.44 -8.36 -3.52
CA LEU A 179 7.11 -9.64 -3.45
C LEU A 179 8.36 -9.50 -2.58
N LYS A 180 8.54 -10.40 -1.62
CA LYS A 180 9.70 -10.43 -0.75
C LYS A 180 10.28 -11.83 -0.69
N ARG A 181 11.58 -11.96 -0.90
CA ARG A 181 12.29 -13.23 -0.78
C ARG A 181 12.29 -13.70 0.67
N VAL A 182 11.85 -14.94 0.90
CA VAL A 182 12.01 -15.63 2.18
C VAL A 182 13.26 -16.51 2.14
N ASN A 183 13.40 -17.27 1.06
CA ASN A 183 14.57 -18.08 0.73
C ASN A 183 14.69 -18.25 -0.80
N ALA A 184 15.49 -19.19 -1.29
CA ALA A 184 15.69 -19.41 -2.73
C ALA A 184 14.40 -19.79 -3.46
N ASP A 185 13.54 -20.58 -2.84
CA ASP A 185 12.36 -21.21 -3.45
C ASP A 185 11.04 -20.77 -2.81
N THR A 186 11.06 -19.76 -1.93
CA THR A 186 9.86 -19.26 -1.25
C THR A 186 9.87 -17.73 -1.21
N ILE A 187 8.74 -17.14 -1.54
CA ILE A 187 8.49 -15.71 -1.44
C ILE A 187 7.26 -15.42 -0.58
N GLU A 188 7.31 -14.34 0.16
CA GLU A 188 6.13 -13.69 0.75
C GLU A 188 5.53 -12.76 -0.30
N ILE A 189 4.23 -12.87 -0.52
CA ILE A 189 3.48 -12.03 -1.44
C ILE A 189 2.43 -11.23 -0.67
N GLU A 190 2.34 -9.93 -0.97
CA GLU A 190 1.20 -9.11 -0.60
C GLU A 190 0.57 -8.56 -1.89
N TYR A 191 -0.72 -8.77 -2.03
CA TYR A 191 -1.53 -8.27 -3.14
C TYR A 191 -2.53 -7.26 -2.63
N GLY A 192 -2.41 -6.00 -3.06
CA GLY A 192 -3.28 -4.89 -2.67
C GLY A 192 -4.24 -4.48 -3.77
N LEU A 193 -5.48 -4.16 -3.38
CA LEU A 193 -6.57 -3.82 -4.28
C LEU A 193 -7.36 -2.61 -3.74
N ASP A 194 -7.25 -1.47 -4.40
CA ASP A 194 -8.11 -0.29 -4.22
C ASP A 194 -8.70 0.07 -5.58
N VAL A 195 -9.95 -0.33 -5.83
CA VAL A 195 -10.59 -0.25 -7.14
C VAL A 195 -12.01 0.32 -7.02
N ASP A 196 -12.37 1.18 -7.94
CA ASP A 196 -13.75 1.51 -8.25
C ASP A 196 -14.14 0.72 -9.51
N PRO A 197 -15.04 -0.28 -9.42
CA PRO A 197 -15.39 -1.11 -10.56
C PRO A 197 -16.26 -0.37 -11.59
N GLY A 198 -16.70 0.84 -11.30
CA GLY A 198 -17.63 1.58 -12.14
C GLY A 198 -19.02 0.96 -12.22
N GLY A 199 -19.94 1.73 -12.78
CA GLY A 199 -21.33 1.27 -12.98
C GLY A 199 -22.14 1.06 -11.70
N ALA A 200 -23.38 0.62 -11.85
CA ALA A 200 -24.30 0.37 -10.74
C ALA A 200 -24.22 -1.09 -10.30
N LEU A 201 -23.42 -1.38 -9.28
CA LEU A 201 -23.29 -2.72 -8.70
C LEU A 201 -23.73 -2.76 -7.25
N PRO A 202 -24.42 -3.84 -6.80
CA PRO A 202 -24.71 -4.04 -5.40
C PRO A 202 -23.42 -4.18 -4.58
N LYS A 203 -23.22 -3.32 -3.58
CA LYS A 203 -21.99 -3.27 -2.75
C LYS A 203 -21.62 -4.63 -2.13
N TRP A 204 -22.61 -5.40 -1.70
CA TRP A 204 -22.37 -6.72 -1.09
C TRP A 204 -21.77 -7.72 -2.07
N MET A 205 -22.23 -7.69 -3.33
CA MET A 205 -21.74 -8.58 -4.39
C MET A 205 -20.28 -8.25 -4.71
N VAL A 206 -19.97 -6.98 -4.92
CA VAL A 206 -18.61 -6.53 -5.24
C VAL A 206 -17.65 -6.85 -4.10
N ARG A 207 -18.05 -6.62 -2.83
CA ARG A 207 -17.23 -6.95 -1.66
C ARG A 207 -16.92 -8.44 -1.55
N ARG A 208 -17.91 -9.30 -1.82
CA ARG A 208 -17.72 -10.76 -1.79
C ARG A 208 -16.79 -11.23 -2.90
N THR A 209 -17.03 -10.78 -4.14
CA THR A 209 -16.21 -11.11 -5.29
C THR A 209 -14.77 -10.65 -5.10
N ALA A 210 -14.55 -9.40 -4.70
CA ALA A 210 -13.21 -8.86 -4.52
C ALA A 210 -12.37 -9.67 -3.51
N ARG A 211 -12.93 -10.12 -2.39
CA ARG A 211 -12.21 -10.96 -1.41
C ARG A 211 -11.80 -12.30 -1.99
N LYS A 212 -12.72 -12.95 -2.71
CA LYS A 212 -12.46 -14.23 -3.37
C LYS A 212 -11.37 -14.07 -4.42
N THR A 213 -11.47 -13.04 -5.27
CA THR A 213 -10.50 -12.75 -6.31
C THR A 213 -9.08 -12.58 -5.76
N LEU A 214 -8.90 -11.89 -4.60
CA LEU A 214 -7.56 -11.73 -4.03
C LEU A 214 -6.89 -13.07 -3.71
N ILE A 215 -7.62 -14.00 -3.09
CA ILE A 215 -7.12 -15.33 -2.74
C ILE A 215 -6.82 -16.11 -4.02
N GLU A 216 -7.78 -16.16 -4.93
CA GLU A 216 -7.66 -16.88 -6.21
C GLU A 216 -6.48 -16.36 -7.05
N THR A 217 -6.24 -15.05 -7.05
CA THR A 217 -5.11 -14.45 -7.78
C THR A 217 -3.76 -14.92 -7.24
N ILE A 218 -3.59 -14.98 -5.91
CA ILE A 218 -2.33 -15.45 -5.31
C ILE A 218 -2.10 -16.92 -5.63
N ILE A 219 -3.14 -17.77 -5.50
CA ILE A 219 -3.07 -19.20 -5.78
C ILE A 219 -2.78 -19.44 -7.27
N ALA A 220 -3.46 -18.71 -8.14
CA ALA A 220 -3.28 -18.82 -9.59
C ALA A 220 -1.88 -18.37 -10.03
N LEU A 221 -1.33 -17.33 -9.39
CA LEU A 221 0.04 -16.88 -9.63
C LEU A 221 1.05 -17.98 -9.24
N GLU A 222 0.90 -18.59 -8.07
CA GLU A 222 1.77 -19.72 -7.64
C GLU A 222 1.70 -20.87 -8.64
N ALA A 223 0.50 -21.25 -9.06
CA ALA A 223 0.31 -22.30 -10.05
C ALA A 223 0.95 -21.95 -11.40
N GLN A 224 0.85 -20.68 -11.83
CA GLN A 224 1.46 -20.19 -13.07
C GLN A 224 2.99 -20.22 -12.98
N VAL A 225 3.57 -19.76 -11.87
CA VAL A 225 5.02 -19.83 -11.63
C VAL A 225 5.51 -21.29 -11.68
N ALA A 226 4.78 -22.21 -11.08
CA ALA A 226 5.12 -23.64 -11.14
C ALA A 226 5.02 -24.19 -12.57
N ARG A 227 3.98 -23.84 -13.32
CA ARG A 227 3.71 -24.30 -14.69
C ARG A 227 4.74 -23.79 -15.70
N THR A 228 5.21 -22.55 -15.52
CA THR A 228 6.13 -21.89 -16.45
C THR A 228 7.61 -22.03 -16.05
N ARG A 229 7.92 -22.99 -15.17
CA ARG A 229 9.31 -23.26 -14.75
C ARG A 229 10.19 -23.54 -15.96
N GLY A 230 11.24 -22.71 -16.15
CA GLY A 230 12.17 -22.78 -17.25
C GLY A 230 11.79 -21.99 -18.51
N GLU A 231 10.54 -21.54 -18.65
CA GLU A 231 10.12 -20.76 -19.83
C GLU A 231 10.70 -19.35 -19.85
N TYR A 232 10.88 -18.70 -18.68
CA TYR A 232 11.36 -17.31 -18.54
C TYR A 232 12.88 -17.17 -18.34
N HIS A 233 13.66 -18.18 -18.67
CA HIS A 233 15.09 -18.22 -18.32
C HIS A 233 15.87 -16.95 -18.72
N PHE A 234 15.69 -16.45 -19.93
CA PHE A 234 16.33 -15.20 -20.40
C PHE A 234 15.71 -13.96 -19.71
N GLY A 235 14.40 -13.90 -19.61
CA GLY A 235 13.70 -12.79 -18.95
C GLY A 235 14.05 -12.64 -17.47
N ILE A 236 14.19 -13.75 -16.76
CA ILE A 236 14.60 -13.77 -15.34
C ILE A 236 16.01 -13.18 -15.17
N LYS A 237 16.96 -13.58 -16.04
CA LYS A 237 18.32 -13.05 -16.01
C LYS A 237 18.35 -11.55 -16.29
N THR A 238 17.65 -11.10 -17.31
CA THR A 238 17.52 -9.67 -17.65
C THR A 238 16.90 -8.88 -16.53
N LEU A 239 15.79 -9.36 -15.95
CA LEU A 239 15.16 -8.73 -14.79
C LEU A 239 16.12 -8.66 -13.59
N ALA A 240 16.84 -9.75 -13.29
CA ALA A 240 17.79 -9.76 -12.20
C ALA A 240 18.90 -8.72 -12.38
N GLU A 241 19.40 -8.54 -13.61
CA GLU A 241 20.41 -7.53 -13.94
C GLU A 241 19.82 -6.09 -13.89
N GLU A 242 18.62 -5.90 -14.38
CA GLU A 242 17.95 -4.58 -14.46
C GLU A 242 17.49 -4.06 -13.09
N PHE A 243 17.19 -4.96 -12.15
CA PHE A 243 16.65 -4.64 -10.83
C PHE A 243 17.68 -4.74 -9.69
N GLN A 244 18.96 -4.96 -9.96
CA GLN A 244 20.05 -4.86 -8.98
C GLN A 244 20.39 -3.38 -8.61
#